data_0fa51cb1c421d0329f695bdd3acbb552
#
_entry.id   0fa51cb1c421d0329f695bdd3acbb552
#
_cell.length_a   1.000
_cell.length_b   1.000
_cell.length_c   1.000
_cell.angle_alpha   90.00
_cell.angle_beta   90.00
_cell.angle_gamma   90.00
#
_symmetry.space_group_name_H-M   'P 1'
#
loop_
_entity.id
_entity.type
_entity.pdbx_description
1 polymer ?
#
loop_
_entity_poly.entity_id
_entity_poly.type
_entity_poly.pdbx_seq_one_letter_code
_entity_poly.pdbx_strand_id
1 'polypeptide(L)'
;MKPASCFGPAHILLPREDIPLEKWGCVACDQFTSDRAYWERADAAVGSCPSTLRLILPEVYLGDKDAAQRVERIHAAMDAYSRDVLTRAVDGFVYVERTEQSGRVRQGLVGKIDLEAYSYEKGSRPAIRPSERTVTERIPPRMTVRRGAALETPHVMMLADDPGCTLIEPIGAHKSALKKLYEGEL
;
A
#
# COMPACT_ATOMS: atom_id res chain seq x y z
N MET A 1 20.74 -19.97 -16.82
CA MET A 1 20.49 -18.75 -16.01
C MET A 1 19.32 -19.07 -15.07
N LYS A 2 19.47 -18.91 -13.75
CA LYS A 2 18.29 -18.94 -12.87
C LYS A 2 17.39 -17.77 -13.30
N PRO A 3 16.05 -17.95 -13.42
CA PRO A 3 15.17 -16.83 -13.67
C PRO A 3 15.37 -15.80 -12.56
N ALA A 4 15.54 -14.54 -12.95
CA ALA A 4 15.57 -13.45 -11.98
C ALA A 4 14.25 -13.49 -11.21
N SER A 5 14.31 -13.38 -9.88
CA SER A 5 13.09 -13.31 -9.07
C SER A 5 12.27 -12.10 -9.49
N CYS A 6 10.97 -12.29 -9.76
CA CYS A 6 10.06 -11.18 -10.06
C CYS A 6 9.68 -10.37 -8.81
N PHE A 7 10.08 -10.81 -7.62
CA PHE A 7 9.86 -10.14 -6.35
C PHE A 7 11.20 -9.89 -5.67
N GLY A 8 11.44 -8.68 -5.21
CA GLY A 8 12.72 -8.27 -4.67
C GLY A 8 12.61 -7.26 -3.52
N PRO A 9 13.75 -6.93 -2.89
CA PRO A 9 13.79 -5.95 -1.81
C PRO A 9 13.37 -4.57 -2.31
N ALA A 10 12.65 -3.82 -1.47
CA ALA A 10 12.23 -2.46 -1.74
C ALA A 10 12.89 -1.46 -0.79
N HIS A 11 12.96 -0.19 -1.20
CA HIS A 11 13.24 0.93 -0.32
C HIS A 11 11.92 1.39 0.30
N ILE A 12 11.70 1.02 1.55
CA ILE A 12 10.42 1.22 2.26
C ILE A 12 10.61 2.36 3.25
N LEU A 13 9.86 3.43 3.06
CA LEU A 13 9.87 4.57 3.98
C LEU A 13 8.87 4.37 5.11
N LEU A 14 9.27 4.72 6.31
CA LEU A 14 8.48 4.58 7.53
C LEU A 14 8.32 5.94 8.20
N PRO A 15 7.16 6.21 8.81
CA PRO A 15 6.95 7.43 9.57
C PRO A 15 7.85 7.46 10.82
N ARG A 16 8.07 8.66 11.35
CA ARG A 16 8.73 8.85 12.64
C ARG A 16 8.00 8.07 13.74
N GLU A 17 8.72 7.72 14.79
CA GLU A 17 8.19 6.91 15.90
C GLU A 17 7.18 7.66 16.79
N ASP A 18 7.21 8.99 16.77
CA ASP A 18 6.31 9.85 17.52
C ASP A 18 4.91 10.00 16.89
N ILE A 19 4.70 9.46 15.69
CA ILE A 19 3.41 9.54 15.01
C ILE A 19 2.52 8.40 15.46
N PRO A 20 1.33 8.71 16.04
CA PRO A 20 0.40 7.69 16.48
C PRO A 20 -0.11 6.84 15.30
N LEU A 21 0.01 5.51 15.40
CA LEU A 21 -0.34 4.60 14.30
C LEU A 21 -1.84 4.62 13.97
N GLU A 22 -2.69 4.81 14.97
CA GLU A 22 -4.15 4.94 14.82
C GLU A 22 -4.56 6.19 14.02
N LYS A 23 -3.66 7.17 13.89
CA LYS A 23 -3.87 8.35 13.04
C LYS A 23 -3.10 8.27 11.73
N TRP A 24 -2.02 7.46 11.71
CA TRP A 24 -1.20 7.29 10.52
C TRP A 24 -1.90 6.48 9.44
N GLY A 25 -2.44 5.31 9.80
CA GLY A 25 -3.09 4.41 8.88
C GLY A 25 -4.49 4.86 8.46
N CYS A 26 -4.86 4.60 7.21
CA CYS A 26 -6.25 4.70 6.76
C CYS A 26 -6.57 3.54 5.82
N VAL A 27 -7.86 3.32 5.58
CA VAL A 27 -8.32 2.33 4.61
C VAL A 27 -7.95 2.72 3.17
N ALA A 28 -7.96 1.75 2.25
CA ALA A 28 -7.67 2.02 0.85
C ALA A 28 -8.67 3.01 0.23
N CYS A 29 -8.21 3.82 -0.71
CA CYS A 29 -8.98 4.89 -1.34
C CYS A 29 -10.24 4.43 -2.08
N ASP A 30 -10.32 3.13 -2.42
CA ASP A 30 -11.44 2.48 -3.08
C ASP A 30 -12.41 1.78 -2.11
N GLN A 31 -12.24 1.98 -0.81
CA GLN A 31 -13.22 1.60 0.21
C GLN A 31 -14.21 2.74 0.44
N PHE A 32 -15.41 2.41 0.88
CA PHE A 32 -16.46 3.40 1.20
C PHE A 32 -16.67 4.43 0.08
N THR A 33 -16.70 3.97 -1.17
CA THR A 33 -16.72 4.81 -2.39
C THR A 33 -17.97 5.68 -2.52
N SER A 34 -19.03 5.40 -1.77
CA SER A 34 -20.28 6.17 -1.72
C SER A 34 -20.57 6.80 -0.35
N ASP A 35 -19.70 6.61 0.65
CA ASP A 35 -19.88 7.13 2.00
C ASP A 35 -18.95 8.31 2.29
N ARG A 36 -19.38 9.51 1.85
CA ARG A 36 -18.65 10.75 2.12
C ARG A 36 -18.51 11.03 3.62
N ALA A 37 -19.53 10.72 4.40
CA ALA A 37 -19.52 10.97 5.84
C ALA A 37 -18.46 10.12 6.57
N TYR A 38 -18.17 8.91 6.06
CA TYR A 38 -17.04 8.13 6.58
C TYR A 38 -15.72 8.90 6.44
N TRP A 39 -15.44 9.43 5.24
CA TRP A 39 -14.19 10.13 4.97
C TRP A 39 -14.07 11.46 5.71
N GLU A 40 -15.19 12.16 5.92
CA GLU A 40 -15.24 13.38 6.73
C GLU A 40 -14.95 13.08 8.21
N ARG A 41 -15.49 11.98 8.76
CA ARG A 41 -15.15 11.52 10.12
C ARG A 41 -13.69 11.11 10.24
N ALA A 42 -13.16 10.39 9.24
CA ALA A 42 -11.75 10.00 9.21
C ALA A 42 -10.83 11.23 9.18
N ASP A 43 -11.16 12.25 8.39
CA ASP A 43 -10.42 13.51 8.32
C ASP A 43 -10.45 14.25 9.66
N ALA A 44 -11.61 14.33 10.31
CA ALA A 44 -11.76 14.93 11.63
C ALA A 44 -10.97 14.18 12.71
N ALA A 45 -10.96 12.84 12.66
CA ALA A 45 -10.22 12.02 13.62
C ALA A 45 -8.70 12.18 13.47
N VAL A 46 -8.21 12.27 12.23
CA VAL A 46 -6.78 12.53 11.93
C VAL A 46 -6.40 13.94 12.38
N GLY A 47 -7.24 14.95 12.11
CA GLY A 47 -6.97 16.35 12.42
C GLY A 47 -5.71 16.86 11.73
N SER A 48 -4.80 17.46 12.49
CA SER A 48 -3.52 18.00 12.00
C SER A 48 -2.38 16.97 12.01
N CYS A 49 -2.61 15.75 12.49
CA CYS A 49 -1.57 14.71 12.51
C CYS A 49 -1.18 14.28 11.09
N PRO A 50 0.10 13.95 10.87
CA PRO A 50 0.50 13.24 9.67
C PRO A 50 -0.27 11.92 9.51
N SER A 51 -0.74 11.64 8.29
CA SER A 51 -1.52 10.44 8.00
C SER A 51 -1.43 10.08 6.52
N THR A 52 -1.51 8.78 6.22
CA THR A 52 -1.65 8.27 4.85
C THR A 52 -2.92 8.79 4.17
N LEU A 53 -3.92 9.23 4.93
CA LEU A 53 -5.11 9.91 4.40
C LEU A 53 -4.76 11.16 3.57
N ARG A 54 -3.65 11.85 3.89
CA ARG A 54 -3.16 13.02 3.14
C ARG A 54 -2.46 12.66 1.83
N LEU A 55 -2.15 11.38 1.63
CA LEU A 55 -1.38 10.88 0.50
C LEU A 55 -2.25 10.13 -0.53
N ILE A 56 -3.56 10.03 -0.30
CA ILE A 56 -4.50 9.34 -1.17
C ILE A 56 -5.66 10.25 -1.57
N LEU A 57 -6.31 9.93 -2.70
CA LEU A 57 -7.58 10.52 -3.10
C LEU A 57 -8.68 9.47 -2.98
N PRO A 58 -9.54 9.52 -1.95
CA PRO A 58 -10.71 8.64 -1.85
C PRO A 58 -11.62 8.77 -3.07
N GLU A 59 -12.09 7.62 -3.61
CA GLU A 59 -12.87 7.59 -4.84
C GLU A 59 -14.16 8.43 -4.78
N VAL A 60 -14.73 8.60 -3.59
CA VAL A 60 -15.91 9.45 -3.37
C VAL A 60 -15.71 10.90 -3.80
N TYR A 61 -14.45 11.37 -3.91
CA TYR A 61 -14.11 12.74 -4.29
C TYR A 61 -13.69 12.91 -5.77
N LEU A 62 -13.61 11.80 -6.54
CA LEU A 62 -13.12 11.86 -7.92
C LEU A 62 -13.98 12.75 -8.85
N GLY A 63 -15.27 12.87 -8.57
CA GLY A 63 -16.20 13.70 -9.34
C GLY A 63 -16.36 15.14 -8.82
N ASP A 64 -15.65 15.51 -7.77
CA ASP A 64 -15.77 16.84 -7.17
C ASP A 64 -15.08 17.91 -8.04
N LYS A 65 -15.61 19.13 -8.03
CA LYS A 65 -15.04 20.27 -8.78
C LYS A 65 -13.62 20.60 -8.33
N ASP A 66 -13.26 20.28 -7.07
CA ASP A 66 -11.94 20.51 -6.49
C ASP A 66 -11.00 19.28 -6.57
N ALA A 67 -11.36 18.24 -7.33
CA ALA A 67 -10.56 17.02 -7.42
C ALA A 67 -9.11 17.30 -7.86
N ALA A 68 -8.89 18.19 -8.82
CA ALA A 68 -7.55 18.58 -9.26
C ALA A 68 -6.75 19.25 -8.13
N GLN A 69 -7.37 20.15 -7.38
CA GLN A 69 -6.72 20.81 -6.23
C GLN A 69 -6.40 19.81 -5.11
N ARG A 70 -7.24 18.77 -4.95
CA ARG A 70 -6.94 17.68 -4.00
C ARG A 70 -5.68 16.92 -4.41
N VAL A 71 -5.51 16.63 -5.71
CA VAL A 71 -4.30 15.98 -6.23
C VAL A 71 -3.07 16.84 -5.99
N GLU A 72 -3.12 18.15 -6.23
CA GLU A 72 -2.02 19.08 -5.93
C GLU A 72 -1.64 19.05 -4.44
N ARG A 73 -2.64 19.06 -3.55
CA ARG A 73 -2.40 18.94 -2.09
C ARG A 73 -1.77 17.61 -1.70
N ILE A 74 -2.17 16.52 -2.36
CA ILE A 74 -1.57 15.19 -2.14
C ILE A 74 -0.11 15.19 -2.54
N HIS A 75 0.23 15.72 -3.72
CA HIS A 75 1.63 15.81 -4.16
C HIS A 75 2.48 16.67 -3.22
N ALA A 76 1.96 17.84 -2.82
CA ALA A 76 2.63 18.68 -1.85
C ALA A 76 2.83 18.00 -0.49
N ALA A 77 1.84 17.20 -0.05
CA ALA A 77 1.96 16.41 1.17
C ALA A 77 3.00 15.29 1.02
N MET A 78 3.07 14.61 -0.13
CA MET A 78 4.10 13.60 -0.39
C MET A 78 5.51 14.19 -0.30
N ASP A 79 5.72 15.36 -0.90
CA ASP A 79 7.00 16.07 -0.84
C ASP A 79 7.36 16.49 0.60
N ALA A 80 6.39 17.04 1.34
CA ALA A 80 6.60 17.41 2.74
C ALA A 80 6.88 16.19 3.61
N TYR A 81 6.11 15.11 3.44
CA TYR A 81 6.27 13.88 4.22
C TYR A 81 7.60 13.18 3.93
N SER A 82 8.09 13.22 2.71
CA SER A 82 9.41 12.68 2.35
C SER A 82 10.54 13.40 3.08
N ARG A 83 10.38 14.69 3.41
CA ARG A 83 11.39 15.46 4.15
C ARG A 83 11.25 15.33 5.67
N ASP A 84 10.02 15.43 6.18
CA ASP A 84 9.79 15.75 7.59
C ASP A 84 9.11 14.64 8.38
N VAL A 85 8.49 13.68 7.70
CA VAL A 85 7.66 12.63 8.30
C VAL A 85 8.24 11.24 8.09
N LEU A 86 8.58 10.90 6.85
CA LEU A 86 9.10 9.59 6.44
C LEU A 86 10.62 9.53 6.58
N THR A 87 11.13 9.74 7.78
CA THR A 87 12.57 9.90 8.06
C THR A 87 13.29 8.60 8.38
N ARG A 88 12.58 7.48 8.39
CA ARG A 88 13.12 6.13 8.60
C ARG A 88 12.98 5.32 7.33
N ALA A 89 13.92 4.43 7.06
CA ALA A 89 13.86 3.56 5.89
C ALA A 89 14.26 2.11 6.24
N VAL A 90 13.70 1.18 5.46
CA VAL A 90 14.12 -0.22 5.41
C VAL A 90 14.47 -0.54 3.95
N ASP A 91 15.71 -0.94 3.71
CA ASP A 91 16.13 -1.50 2.44
C ASP A 91 16.06 -3.02 2.53
N GLY A 92 14.98 -3.59 1.98
CA GLY A 92 14.75 -5.02 2.10
C GLY A 92 13.30 -5.42 1.98
N PHE A 93 12.87 -6.31 2.86
CA PHE A 93 11.50 -6.79 2.97
C PHE A 93 10.94 -6.44 4.35
N VAL A 94 9.64 -6.22 4.42
CA VAL A 94 8.91 -6.13 5.69
C VAL A 94 7.95 -7.31 5.78
N TYR A 95 8.10 -8.13 6.83
CA TYR A 95 7.14 -9.17 7.16
C TYR A 95 5.93 -8.53 7.83
N VAL A 96 4.74 -8.92 7.39
CA VAL A 96 3.47 -8.43 7.93
C VAL A 96 2.64 -9.60 8.40
N GLU A 97 2.09 -9.48 9.60
CA GLU A 97 1.11 -10.41 10.14
C GLU A 97 -0.14 -9.65 10.55
N ARG A 98 -1.29 -10.10 10.08
CA ARG A 98 -2.59 -9.51 10.41
C ARG A 98 -3.52 -10.59 10.93
N THR A 99 -3.99 -10.45 12.16
CA THR A 99 -5.03 -11.29 12.73
C THR A 99 -6.39 -10.64 12.50
N GLU A 100 -7.31 -11.38 11.89
CA GLU A 100 -8.69 -10.99 11.69
C GLU A 100 -9.53 -11.29 12.93
N GLN A 101 -10.70 -10.67 13.05
CA GLN A 101 -11.65 -10.97 14.15
C GLN A 101 -12.04 -12.44 14.24
N SER A 102 -12.01 -13.17 13.13
CA SER A 102 -12.23 -14.61 13.06
C SER A 102 -11.12 -15.45 13.69
N GLY A 103 -10.01 -14.83 14.11
CA GLY A 103 -8.79 -15.50 14.54
C GLY A 103 -7.90 -15.98 13.39
N ARG A 104 -8.30 -15.77 12.13
CA ARG A 104 -7.46 -16.10 10.99
C ARG A 104 -6.27 -15.16 10.90
N VAL A 105 -5.08 -15.73 10.75
CA VAL A 105 -3.85 -14.98 10.57
C VAL A 105 -3.47 -14.96 9.09
N ARG A 106 -3.26 -13.77 8.54
CA ARG A 106 -2.65 -13.55 7.23
C ARG A 106 -1.21 -13.17 7.41
N GLN A 107 -0.34 -13.80 6.65
CA GLN A 107 1.08 -13.54 6.63
C GLN A 107 1.50 -13.06 5.25
N GLY A 108 2.42 -12.11 5.17
CA GLY A 108 2.87 -11.56 3.91
C GLY A 108 4.23 -10.88 4.00
N LEU A 109 4.79 -10.61 2.82
CA LEU A 109 6.00 -9.83 2.67
C LEU A 109 5.71 -8.59 1.82
N VAL A 110 6.15 -7.44 2.29
CA VAL A 110 6.19 -6.21 1.50
C VAL A 110 7.55 -6.13 0.81
N GLY A 111 7.53 -5.89 -0.49
CA GLY A 111 8.70 -5.74 -1.34
C GLY A 111 8.31 -5.08 -2.66
N LYS A 112 9.16 -5.12 -3.66
CA LYS A 112 8.88 -4.64 -5.01
C LYS A 112 8.76 -5.78 -6.00
N ILE A 113 7.97 -5.58 -7.04
CA ILE A 113 7.83 -6.52 -8.15
C ILE A 113 8.45 -5.95 -9.44
N ASP A 114 8.92 -6.87 -10.28
CA ASP A 114 9.35 -6.55 -11.63
C ASP A 114 8.15 -6.60 -12.57
N LEU A 115 7.69 -5.45 -13.05
CA LEU A 115 6.53 -5.35 -13.93
C LEU A 115 6.78 -5.99 -15.31
N GLU A 116 8.02 -6.14 -15.74
CA GLU A 116 8.36 -6.84 -16.98
C GLU A 116 8.05 -8.36 -16.90
N ALA A 117 7.91 -8.88 -15.67
CA ALA A 117 7.51 -10.27 -15.44
C ALA A 117 5.99 -10.50 -15.55
N TYR A 118 5.22 -9.48 -15.85
CA TYR A 118 3.76 -9.47 -15.93
C TYR A 118 3.27 -9.52 -17.39
N SER A 119 2.20 -10.28 -17.67
CA SER A 119 1.57 -10.28 -18.98
C SER A 119 0.07 -10.61 -18.89
N TYR A 120 -0.71 -9.92 -19.75
CA TYR A 120 -2.11 -10.18 -20.02
C TYR A 120 -2.35 -11.05 -21.25
N GLU A 121 -1.31 -11.39 -22.00
CA GLU A 121 -1.47 -12.09 -23.25
C GLU A 121 -2.08 -13.47 -23.04
N LYS A 122 -3.11 -13.78 -23.86
CA LYS A 122 -3.77 -15.08 -23.80
C LYS A 122 -2.78 -16.20 -24.15
N GLY A 123 -2.66 -17.19 -23.27
CA GLY A 123 -1.75 -18.31 -23.43
C GLY A 123 -0.32 -18.08 -22.95
N SER A 124 0.02 -16.86 -22.53
CA SER A 124 1.29 -16.60 -21.86
C SER A 124 1.31 -17.23 -20.46
N ARG A 125 2.52 -17.50 -19.95
CA ARG A 125 2.74 -18.02 -18.59
C ARG A 125 3.73 -17.13 -17.86
N PRO A 126 3.38 -15.84 -17.61
CA PRO A 126 4.27 -14.93 -16.89
C PRO A 126 4.41 -15.35 -15.43
N ALA A 127 5.48 -14.88 -14.79
CA ALA A 127 5.69 -15.09 -13.36
C ALA A 127 4.63 -14.32 -12.52
N ILE A 128 4.19 -13.17 -13.00
CA ILE A 128 3.13 -12.37 -12.39
C ILE A 128 1.89 -12.43 -13.29
N ARG A 129 0.79 -12.91 -12.74
CA ARG A 129 -0.47 -13.11 -13.47
C ARG A 129 -1.55 -12.18 -12.94
N PRO A 130 -2.42 -11.64 -13.79
CA PRO A 130 -3.61 -10.94 -13.35
C PRO A 130 -4.59 -11.92 -12.71
N SER A 131 -5.22 -11.51 -11.60
CA SER A 131 -6.33 -12.25 -11.00
C SER A 131 -7.66 -11.93 -11.68
N GLU A 132 -7.78 -10.70 -12.19
CA GLU A 132 -9.00 -10.19 -12.81
C GLU A 132 -8.70 -9.09 -13.83
N ARG A 133 -9.70 -8.70 -14.61
CA ARG A 133 -9.60 -7.52 -15.48
C ARG A 133 -9.89 -6.26 -14.67
N THR A 134 -9.04 -5.26 -14.83
CA THR A 134 -9.29 -3.92 -14.30
C THR A 134 -10.45 -3.26 -15.01
N VAL A 135 -11.31 -2.57 -14.26
CA VAL A 135 -12.34 -1.68 -14.81
C VAL A 135 -11.64 -0.48 -15.46
N THR A 136 -11.68 -0.43 -16.79
CA THR A 136 -10.85 0.49 -17.59
C THR A 136 -11.13 1.96 -17.27
N GLU A 137 -12.39 2.29 -16.98
CA GLU A 137 -12.85 3.66 -16.67
C GLU A 137 -12.26 4.19 -15.35
N ARG A 138 -11.81 3.29 -14.46
CA ARG A 138 -11.17 3.66 -13.18
C ARG A 138 -9.68 3.98 -13.30
N ILE A 139 -9.06 3.63 -14.44
CA ILE A 139 -7.61 3.84 -14.64
C ILE A 139 -7.25 5.33 -14.73
N PRO A 140 -7.89 6.15 -15.60
CA PRO A 140 -7.49 7.55 -15.78
C PRO A 140 -7.49 8.37 -14.49
N PRO A 141 -8.54 8.37 -13.64
CA PRO A 141 -8.54 9.14 -12.40
C PRO A 141 -7.48 8.68 -11.40
N ARG A 142 -7.19 7.38 -11.33
CA ARG A 142 -6.12 6.85 -10.48
C ARG A 142 -4.74 7.26 -11.00
N MET A 143 -4.55 7.26 -12.32
CA MET A 143 -3.32 7.73 -12.96
C MET A 143 -3.05 9.21 -12.72
N THR A 144 -4.08 10.03 -12.55
CA THR A 144 -3.92 11.46 -12.25
C THR A 144 -3.21 11.67 -10.91
N VAL A 145 -3.56 10.89 -9.89
CA VAL A 145 -2.87 10.96 -8.59
C VAL A 145 -1.43 10.44 -8.69
N ARG A 146 -1.21 9.34 -9.43
CA ARG A 146 0.11 8.72 -9.53
C ARG A 146 1.09 9.47 -10.41
N ARG A 147 0.59 10.18 -11.43
CA ARG A 147 1.44 10.95 -12.33
C ARG A 147 2.09 12.12 -11.59
N GLY A 148 3.40 12.08 -11.44
CA GLY A 148 4.17 13.07 -10.68
C GLY A 148 4.18 12.85 -9.17
N ALA A 149 3.61 11.75 -8.67
CA ALA A 149 3.71 11.38 -7.26
C ALA A 149 5.14 11.04 -6.86
N ALA A 150 5.62 11.60 -5.76
CA ALA A 150 6.94 11.33 -5.21
C ALA A 150 7.01 9.98 -4.46
N LEU A 151 5.85 9.46 -4.04
CA LEU A 151 5.72 8.25 -3.23
C LEU A 151 4.75 7.26 -3.87
N GLU A 152 5.07 5.98 -3.79
CA GLU A 152 4.12 4.90 -4.07
C GLU A 152 3.44 4.49 -2.76
N THR A 153 2.17 4.86 -2.60
CA THR A 153 1.44 4.68 -1.34
C THR A 153 0.52 3.47 -1.30
N PRO A 154 -0.20 3.10 -2.37
CA PRO A 154 -1.05 1.93 -2.32
C PRO A 154 -0.25 0.64 -2.54
N HIS A 155 -0.41 -0.30 -1.62
CA HIS A 155 0.14 -1.64 -1.77
C HIS A 155 -0.79 -2.50 -2.62
N VAL A 156 -0.24 -3.26 -3.56
CA VAL A 156 -0.96 -4.30 -4.29
C VAL A 156 -0.84 -5.60 -3.52
N MET A 157 -1.97 -6.18 -3.12
CA MET A 157 -1.98 -7.51 -2.51
C MET A 157 -1.89 -8.56 -3.60
N MET A 158 -0.89 -9.41 -3.52
CA MET A 158 -0.68 -10.54 -4.41
C MET A 158 -0.72 -11.85 -3.64
N LEU A 159 -1.13 -12.91 -4.30
CA LEU A 159 -1.07 -14.27 -3.76
C LEU A 159 0.11 -15.00 -4.40
N ALA A 160 0.90 -15.67 -3.58
CA ALA A 160 1.94 -16.57 -4.05
C ALA A 160 1.34 -17.97 -4.30
N ASP A 161 1.64 -18.56 -5.46
CA ASP A 161 1.35 -19.95 -5.75
C ASP A 161 2.44 -20.82 -5.11
N ASP A 162 2.28 -21.10 -3.82
CA ASP A 162 3.25 -21.85 -2.99
C ASP A 162 2.55 -22.90 -2.12
N PRO A 163 2.06 -24.00 -2.73
CA PRO A 163 1.37 -25.06 -2.00
C PRO A 163 2.26 -25.78 -0.96
N GLY A 164 3.57 -25.61 -1.05
CA GLY A 164 4.55 -26.17 -0.10
C GLY A 164 4.80 -25.29 1.11
N CYS A 165 4.22 -24.09 1.18
CA CYS A 165 4.44 -23.12 2.29
C CYS A 165 5.93 -22.85 2.53
N THR A 166 6.68 -22.63 1.44
CA THR A 166 8.15 -22.53 1.48
C THR A 166 8.67 -21.09 1.42
N LEU A 167 7.81 -20.12 1.16
CA LEU A 167 8.17 -18.72 0.95
C LEU A 167 7.98 -17.86 2.22
N ILE A 168 6.78 -17.80 2.73
CA ILE A 168 6.41 -16.86 3.80
C ILE A 168 6.43 -17.52 5.17
N GLU A 169 5.93 -18.73 5.29
CA GLU A 169 5.80 -19.47 6.55
C GLU A 169 7.15 -19.70 7.26
N PRO A 170 8.26 -20.02 6.56
CA PRO A 170 9.56 -20.12 7.21
C PRO A 170 10.03 -18.82 7.84
N ILE A 171 9.68 -17.66 7.25
CA ILE A 171 9.99 -16.35 7.81
C ILE A 171 9.15 -16.12 9.07
N GLY A 172 7.85 -16.44 9.00
CA GLY A 172 6.93 -16.34 10.13
C GLY A 172 7.36 -17.20 11.32
N ALA A 173 7.87 -18.41 11.05
CA ALA A 173 8.40 -19.29 12.10
C ALA A 173 9.60 -18.69 12.85
N HIS A 174 10.34 -17.77 12.23
CA HIS A 174 11.50 -17.11 12.80
C HIS A 174 11.25 -15.62 13.11
N LYS A 175 9.99 -15.17 13.18
CA LYS A 175 9.62 -13.77 13.37
C LYS A 175 10.20 -13.14 14.65
N SER A 176 10.49 -13.94 15.69
CA SER A 176 11.10 -13.45 16.92
C SER A 176 12.54 -12.91 16.72
N ALA A 177 13.20 -13.31 15.65
CA ALA A 177 14.52 -12.79 15.27
C ALA A 177 14.45 -11.50 14.45
N LEU A 178 13.26 -11.10 14.00
CA LEU A 178 13.07 -9.88 13.21
C LEU A 178 12.93 -8.67 14.13
N LYS A 179 13.43 -7.52 13.67
CA LYS A 179 13.16 -6.25 14.35
C LYS A 179 11.68 -5.88 14.20
N LYS A 180 10.96 -5.79 15.32
CA LYS A 180 9.59 -5.30 15.31
C LYS A 180 9.57 -3.82 14.91
N LEU A 181 8.78 -3.47 13.92
CA LEU A 181 8.58 -2.10 13.46
C LEU A 181 7.32 -1.50 14.08
N TYR A 182 6.21 -2.26 14.05
CA TYR A 182 4.90 -1.83 14.54
C TYR A 182 4.11 -3.01 15.11
N GLU A 183 3.24 -2.67 16.03
CA GLU A 183 2.14 -3.51 16.51
C GLU A 183 0.99 -2.58 16.90
N GLY A 184 -0.25 -2.93 16.52
CA GLY A 184 -1.43 -2.15 16.84
C GLY A 184 -2.70 -2.80 16.30
N GLU A 185 -3.83 -2.29 16.73
CA GLU A 185 -5.16 -2.65 16.24
C GLU A 185 -5.63 -1.61 15.20
N LEU A 186 -6.40 -2.08 14.18
CA LEU A 186 -6.97 -1.26 13.11
C LEU A 186 -8.50 -1.31 13.18
#